data_434440d94bf43c7c7ec0b0cca1d9b5a6
#
_entry.id   434440d94bf43c7c7ec0b0cca1d9b5a6
#
_cell.length_a   1.000
_cell.length_b   1.000
_cell.length_c   1.000
_cell.angle_alpha   90.00
_cell.angle_beta   90.00
_cell.angle_gamma   90.00
#
_symmetry.space_group_name_H-M   'P 1'
#
loop_
_entity.id
_entity.type
_entity.pdbx_description
1 polymer ?
#
loop_
_entity_poly.entity_id
_entity_poly.type
_entity_poly.pdbx_seq_one_letter_code
_entity_poly.pdbx_strand_id
1 'polypeptide(L)'
;LWQGFKKIVKDKVPVKRMIQQWRFQTKIVLSITSFLILFGTILIFLFEYHNPATMESLSLPQKIQASLFQSVTTRTAGFETVAQAALTDASSLVSMFLMIIGGSPTGTAGGVKTVTFAILVFLCALCGKTRRINYAI
;
A
#
# COMPACT_ATOMS: atom_id res chain seq x y z
N LEU A 1 1.56 14.93 -13.21
CA LEU A 1 2.73 14.61 -12.39
C LEU A 1 4.03 15.15 -13.01
N TRP A 2 4.31 14.90 -14.29
CA TRP A 2 5.53 15.31 -14.98
C TRP A 2 5.72 16.84 -15.06
N GLN A 3 4.66 17.60 -15.30
CA GLN A 3 4.70 19.06 -15.30
C GLN A 3 4.96 19.66 -13.91
N GLY A 4 4.48 19.00 -12.85
CA GLY A 4 4.77 19.37 -11.47
C GLY A 4 6.24 19.15 -11.10
N PHE A 5 6.84 18.06 -11.57
CA PHE A 5 8.23 17.74 -11.31
C PHE A 5 9.19 18.75 -11.97
N LYS A 6 8.91 19.18 -13.22
CA LYS A 6 9.68 20.23 -13.90
C LYS A 6 9.64 21.58 -13.17
N LYS A 7 8.53 21.91 -12.53
CA LYS A 7 8.38 23.14 -11.74
C LYS A 7 9.19 23.12 -10.45
N ILE A 8 9.34 21.94 -9.80
CA ILE A 8 10.16 21.78 -8.58
C ILE A 8 11.65 22.07 -8.88
N VAL A 9 12.15 21.49 -9.98
CA VAL A 9 13.57 21.61 -10.35
C VAL A 9 13.91 23.04 -10.74
N LYS A 10 12.95 23.81 -11.28
CA LYS A 10 13.17 25.16 -11.80
C LYS A 10 12.97 26.28 -10.77
N ASP A 11 12.01 26.15 -9.86
CA ASP A 11 11.55 27.27 -9.01
C ASP A 11 11.85 27.14 -7.51
N LYS A 12 12.60 26.10 -7.05
CA LYS A 12 12.84 25.83 -5.61
C LYS A 12 11.58 25.97 -4.73
N VAL A 13 10.40 25.62 -5.26
CA VAL A 13 9.14 25.75 -4.54
C VAL A 13 9.11 24.77 -3.36
N PRO A 14 8.79 25.19 -2.13
CA PRO A 14 8.76 24.29 -1.00
C PRO A 14 7.73 23.17 -1.24
N VAL A 15 8.18 21.93 -1.04
CA VAL A 15 7.41 20.69 -1.28
C VAL A 15 5.98 20.76 -0.68
N LYS A 16 5.82 21.47 0.43
CA LYS A 16 4.54 21.67 1.12
C LYS A 16 3.49 22.40 0.27
N ARG A 17 3.89 23.41 -0.51
CA ARG A 17 2.99 24.16 -1.42
C ARG A 17 2.57 23.31 -2.62
N MET A 18 3.46 22.45 -3.09
CA MET A 18 3.21 21.57 -4.21
C MET A 18 2.19 20.48 -3.88
N ILE A 19 2.29 19.89 -2.69
CA ILE A 19 1.32 18.90 -2.18
C ILE A 19 -0.06 19.55 -2.04
N GLN A 20 -0.14 20.83 -1.69
CA GLN A 20 -1.41 21.57 -1.60
C GLN A 20 -2.09 21.74 -2.97
N GLN A 21 -1.33 21.86 -4.06
CA GLN A 21 -1.86 22.04 -5.42
C GLN A 21 -2.27 20.73 -6.12
N TRP A 22 -1.93 19.57 -5.55
CA TRP A 22 -2.33 18.28 -6.12
C TRP A 22 -3.84 18.10 -6.05
N ARG A 23 -4.40 17.55 -7.12
CA ARG A 23 -5.82 17.18 -7.16
C ARG A 23 -6.15 16.28 -5.96
N PHE A 24 -7.30 16.46 -5.36
CA PHE A 24 -7.80 15.69 -4.21
C PHE A 24 -7.66 14.17 -4.42
N GLN A 25 -7.95 13.70 -5.62
CA GLN A 25 -7.80 12.30 -6.02
C GLN A 25 -6.36 11.77 -5.87
N THR A 26 -5.36 12.56 -6.27
CA THR A 26 -3.94 12.17 -6.16
C THR A 26 -3.52 12.03 -4.70
N LYS A 27 -4.00 12.90 -3.82
CA LYS A 27 -3.72 12.84 -2.37
C LYS A 27 -4.28 11.57 -1.74
N ILE A 28 -5.52 11.21 -2.07
CA ILE A 28 -6.17 9.98 -1.58
C ILE A 28 -5.39 8.76 -2.05
N VAL A 29 -5.09 8.66 -3.34
CA VAL A 29 -4.36 7.51 -3.90
C VAL A 29 -3.00 7.35 -3.23
N LEU A 30 -2.22 8.41 -3.10
CA LEU A 30 -0.90 8.35 -2.45
C LEU A 30 -0.99 7.97 -0.98
N SER A 31 -1.94 8.54 -0.23
CA SER A 31 -2.12 8.23 1.19
C SER A 31 -2.45 6.75 1.39
N ILE A 32 -3.43 6.23 0.64
CA ILE A 32 -3.85 4.84 0.76
C ILE A 32 -2.75 3.89 0.27
N THR A 33 -2.07 4.23 -0.83
CA THR A 33 -0.96 3.42 -1.34
C THR A 33 0.17 3.33 -0.33
N SER A 34 0.59 4.45 0.25
CA SER A 34 1.61 4.47 1.31
C SER A 34 1.19 3.67 2.53
N PHE A 35 -0.06 3.82 2.96
CA PHE A 35 -0.60 3.07 4.09
C PHE A 35 -0.57 1.55 3.82
N LEU A 36 -1.04 1.11 2.65
CA LEU A 36 -1.05 -0.31 2.30
C LEU A 36 0.36 -0.91 2.17
N ILE A 37 1.31 -0.16 1.61
CA ILE A 37 2.70 -0.60 1.53
C ILE A 37 3.29 -0.77 2.93
N LEU A 38 3.17 0.23 3.78
CA LEU A 38 3.69 0.18 5.15
C LEU A 38 3.03 -0.94 5.96
N PHE A 39 1.72 -1.05 5.89
CA PHE A 39 0.95 -2.08 6.59
C PHE A 39 1.35 -3.48 6.12
N GLY A 40 1.42 -3.71 4.80
CA GLY A 40 1.87 -4.96 4.22
C GLY A 40 3.31 -5.30 4.61
N THR A 41 4.22 -4.32 4.59
CA THR A 41 5.62 -4.51 5.02
C THR A 41 5.71 -4.94 6.47
N ILE A 42 4.96 -4.30 7.36
CA ILE A 42 4.96 -4.64 8.80
C ILE A 42 4.44 -6.06 9.01
N LEU A 43 3.33 -6.43 8.39
CA LEU A 43 2.73 -7.76 8.55
C LEU A 43 3.66 -8.86 8.01
N ILE A 44 4.19 -8.68 6.80
CA ILE A 44 5.12 -9.65 6.20
C ILE A 44 6.39 -9.76 7.06
N PHE A 45 6.94 -8.65 7.52
CA PHE A 45 8.09 -8.64 8.42
C PHE A 45 7.83 -9.43 9.70
N LEU A 46 6.67 -9.24 10.34
CA LEU A 46 6.33 -9.93 11.58
C LEU A 46 6.16 -11.44 11.38
N PHE A 47 5.48 -11.86 10.31
CA PHE A 47 5.21 -13.26 10.05
C PHE A 47 6.41 -14.04 9.51
N GLU A 48 7.28 -13.38 8.73
CA GLU A 48 8.48 -14.01 8.15
C GLU A 48 9.74 -13.86 8.99
N TYR A 49 9.70 -13.12 10.10
CA TYR A 49 10.89 -12.79 10.90
C TYR A 49 11.70 -14.02 11.33
N HIS A 50 11.01 -15.11 11.68
CA HIS A 50 11.60 -16.37 12.16
C HIS A 50 11.55 -17.51 11.12
N ASN A 51 11.18 -17.23 9.89
CA ASN A 51 11.08 -18.26 8.86
C ASN A 51 12.49 -18.60 8.31
N PRO A 52 13.01 -19.84 8.56
CA PRO A 52 14.35 -20.23 8.11
C PRO A 52 14.47 -20.33 6.59
N ALA A 53 13.35 -20.57 5.91
CA ALA A 53 13.33 -20.72 4.46
C ALA A 53 13.39 -19.38 3.70
N THR A 54 13.09 -18.25 4.37
CA THR A 54 12.94 -16.96 3.70
C THR A 54 13.84 -15.87 4.27
N MET A 55 13.72 -15.57 5.56
CA MET A 55 14.33 -14.37 6.14
C MET A 55 15.29 -14.59 7.30
N GLU A 56 15.33 -15.77 7.90
CA GLU A 56 16.13 -15.98 9.13
C GLU A 56 17.61 -15.67 8.92
N SER A 57 18.19 -16.08 7.78
CA SER A 57 19.60 -15.87 7.43
C SER A 57 19.96 -14.43 7.10
N LEU A 58 18.98 -13.54 6.93
CA LEU A 58 19.18 -12.16 6.51
C LEU A 58 19.47 -11.23 7.69
N SER A 59 20.31 -10.22 7.47
CA SER A 59 20.50 -9.13 8.43
C SER A 59 19.24 -8.28 8.58
N LEU A 60 19.07 -7.59 9.71
CA LEU A 60 17.89 -6.75 9.98
C LEU A 60 17.54 -5.77 8.83
N PRO A 61 18.49 -5.00 8.26
CA PRO A 61 18.17 -4.10 7.16
C PRO A 61 17.71 -4.87 5.90
N GLN A 62 18.28 -6.05 5.63
CA GLN A 62 17.87 -6.90 4.51
C GLN A 62 16.46 -7.47 4.72
N LYS A 63 16.11 -7.88 5.94
CA LYS A 63 14.75 -8.32 6.30
C LYS A 63 13.71 -7.24 6.02
N ILE A 64 13.99 -5.99 6.42
CA ILE A 64 13.10 -4.85 6.18
C ILE A 64 12.97 -4.59 4.67
N GLN A 65 14.09 -4.62 3.94
CA GLN A 65 14.08 -4.39 2.49
C GLN A 65 13.31 -5.49 1.76
N ALA A 66 13.52 -6.77 2.11
CA ALA A 66 12.80 -7.89 1.55
C ALA A 66 11.29 -7.82 1.81
N SER A 67 10.88 -7.49 3.05
CA SER A 67 9.48 -7.31 3.41
C SER A 67 8.82 -6.16 2.67
N LEU A 68 9.52 -5.04 2.52
CA LEU A 68 9.05 -3.88 1.75
C LEU A 68 8.91 -4.24 0.27
N PHE A 69 9.90 -4.91 -0.28
CA PHE A 69 9.86 -5.36 -1.68
C PHE A 69 8.69 -6.32 -1.90
N GLN A 70 8.48 -7.29 -1.01
CA GLN A 70 7.38 -8.24 -1.06
C GLN A 70 6.03 -7.54 -1.00
N SER A 71 5.86 -6.55 -0.12
CA SER A 71 4.64 -5.74 -0.04
C SER A 71 4.35 -4.94 -1.32
N VAL A 72 5.39 -4.46 -2.01
CA VAL A 72 5.25 -3.73 -3.29
C VAL A 72 4.94 -4.69 -4.43
N THR A 73 5.64 -5.83 -4.51
CA THR A 73 5.53 -6.78 -5.63
C THR A 73 4.16 -7.46 -5.69
N THR A 74 3.53 -7.73 -4.53
CA THR A 74 2.17 -8.28 -4.47
C THR A 74 1.11 -7.37 -5.10
N ARG A 75 1.43 -6.09 -5.30
CA ARG A 75 0.54 -5.11 -5.95
C ARG A 75 0.72 -5.06 -7.47
N THR A 76 0.86 -6.23 -8.10
CA THR A 76 0.94 -6.47 -9.55
C THR A 76 2.28 -6.16 -10.22
N ALA A 77 3.40 -6.09 -9.48
CA ALA A 77 4.73 -5.98 -10.07
C ALA A 77 5.26 -7.34 -10.59
N GLY A 78 4.95 -8.45 -9.90
CA GLY A 78 5.24 -9.81 -10.36
C GLY A 78 6.71 -10.24 -10.26
N PHE A 79 7.53 -9.52 -9.49
CA PHE A 79 8.92 -9.89 -9.25
C PHE A 79 9.07 -10.63 -7.92
N GLU A 80 9.90 -11.66 -7.88
CA GLU A 80 10.23 -12.41 -6.69
C GLU A 80 11.64 -12.09 -6.19
N THR A 81 11.77 -11.77 -4.91
CA THR A 81 13.05 -11.76 -4.18
C THR A 81 13.10 -12.84 -3.12
N VAL A 82 11.92 -13.30 -2.69
CA VAL A 82 11.74 -14.40 -1.74
C VAL A 82 10.80 -15.39 -2.41
N ALA A 83 11.17 -16.67 -2.39
CA ALA A 83 10.35 -17.72 -3.01
C ALA A 83 8.93 -17.73 -2.41
N GLN A 84 7.92 -17.47 -3.24
CA GLN A 84 6.51 -17.44 -2.81
C GLN A 84 6.06 -18.74 -2.16
N ALA A 85 6.58 -19.87 -2.64
CA ALA A 85 6.28 -21.20 -2.10
C ALA A 85 6.86 -21.45 -0.70
N ALA A 86 7.84 -20.64 -0.28
CA ALA A 86 8.49 -20.77 1.04
C ALA A 86 7.91 -19.80 2.08
N LEU A 87 6.94 -18.98 1.70
CA LEU A 87 6.25 -18.07 2.62
C LEU A 87 5.40 -18.86 3.62
N THR A 88 5.30 -18.35 4.84
CA THR A 88 4.34 -18.87 5.83
C THR A 88 2.90 -18.68 5.34
N ASP A 89 1.99 -19.55 5.81
CA ASP A 89 0.57 -19.47 5.45
C ASP A 89 -0.02 -18.09 5.78
N ALA A 90 0.39 -17.50 6.90
CA ALA A 90 -0.04 -16.16 7.31
C ALA A 90 0.43 -15.07 6.32
N SER A 91 1.70 -15.14 5.90
CA SER A 91 2.25 -14.21 4.89
C SER A 91 1.59 -14.40 3.53
N SER A 92 1.27 -15.64 3.16
CA SER A 92 0.54 -15.96 1.93
C SER A 92 -0.86 -15.35 1.94
N LEU A 93 -1.60 -15.46 3.03
CA LEU A 93 -2.91 -14.82 3.19
C LEU A 93 -2.81 -13.29 3.09
N VAL A 94 -1.85 -12.67 3.75
CA VAL A 94 -1.63 -11.21 3.63
C VAL A 94 -1.32 -10.82 2.19
N SER A 95 -0.48 -11.59 1.50
CA SER A 95 -0.16 -11.37 0.09
C SER A 95 -1.40 -11.46 -0.81
N MET A 96 -2.28 -12.43 -0.59
CA MET A 96 -3.56 -12.54 -1.30
C MET A 96 -4.45 -11.32 -1.08
N PHE A 97 -4.58 -10.83 0.16
CA PHE A 97 -5.33 -9.60 0.45
C PHE A 97 -4.73 -8.37 -0.24
N LEU A 98 -3.42 -8.24 -0.24
CA LEU A 98 -2.74 -7.13 -0.92
C LEU A 98 -2.91 -7.20 -2.44
N MET A 99 -2.96 -8.40 -3.02
CA MET A 99 -3.21 -8.62 -4.46
C MET A 99 -4.62 -8.21 -4.88
N ILE A 100 -5.64 -8.40 -4.02
CA ILE A 100 -7.00 -7.95 -4.30
C ILE A 100 -7.07 -6.44 -4.42
N ILE A 101 -6.29 -5.71 -3.59
CA ILE A 101 -6.23 -4.25 -3.63
C ILE A 101 -5.14 -3.85 -4.63
N GLY A 102 -5.51 -3.80 -5.89
CA GLY A 102 -4.60 -3.48 -6.99
C GLY A 102 -4.02 -2.06 -6.95
N GLY A 103 -3.31 -1.70 -8.01
CA GLY A 103 -2.59 -0.43 -8.12
C GLY A 103 -3.46 0.80 -8.40
N SER A 104 -2.78 1.88 -8.82
CA SER A 104 -3.40 3.16 -9.16
C SER A 104 -4.35 3.06 -10.36
N PRO A 105 -5.44 3.87 -10.42
CA PRO A 105 -6.42 3.84 -11.51
C PRO A 105 -5.86 4.18 -12.89
N THR A 106 -4.67 4.75 -12.96
CA THR A 106 -3.98 5.09 -14.23
C THR A 106 -3.02 4.01 -14.73
N GLY A 107 -2.82 2.94 -13.95
CA GLY A 107 -1.92 1.83 -14.31
C GLY A 107 -2.66 0.64 -14.91
N THR A 108 -1.90 -0.27 -15.53
CA THR A 108 -2.36 -1.57 -16.05
C THR A 108 -2.56 -2.62 -14.95
N ALA A 109 -2.44 -2.21 -13.68
CA ALA A 109 -2.55 -3.08 -12.52
C ALA A 109 -3.95 -3.72 -12.43
N GLY A 110 -3.99 -5.02 -12.19
CA GLY A 110 -5.20 -5.79 -11.93
C GLY A 110 -5.79 -5.51 -10.53
N GLY A 111 -6.89 -6.16 -10.21
CA GLY A 111 -7.56 -6.05 -8.92
C GLY A 111 -8.46 -4.82 -8.75
N VAL A 112 -9.01 -4.67 -7.54
CA VAL A 112 -9.84 -3.50 -7.19
C VAL A 112 -8.96 -2.26 -7.10
N LYS A 113 -9.27 -1.24 -7.89
CA LYS A 113 -8.47 0.00 -7.92
C LYS A 113 -8.48 0.67 -6.55
N THR A 114 -7.33 1.20 -6.11
CA THR A 114 -7.17 1.86 -4.81
C THR A 114 -8.22 2.93 -4.52
N VAL A 115 -8.67 3.66 -5.55
CA VAL A 115 -9.74 4.67 -5.41
C VAL A 115 -11.07 4.02 -5.08
N THR A 116 -11.43 2.91 -5.74
CA THR A 116 -12.68 2.18 -5.48
C THR A 116 -12.68 1.61 -4.06
N PHE A 117 -11.56 1.04 -3.64
CA PHE A 117 -11.36 0.56 -2.27
C PHE A 117 -11.51 1.69 -1.24
N ALA A 118 -10.91 2.86 -1.51
CA ALA A 118 -11.03 4.04 -0.68
C ALA A 118 -12.48 4.51 -0.50
N ILE A 119 -13.23 4.59 -1.61
CA ILE A 119 -14.63 4.99 -1.60
C ILE A 119 -15.46 3.98 -0.80
N LEU A 120 -15.22 2.69 -0.98
CA LEU A 120 -15.93 1.62 -0.27
C LEU A 120 -15.70 1.70 1.24
N VAL A 121 -14.46 1.87 1.68
CA VAL A 121 -14.11 2.05 3.10
C VAL A 121 -14.77 3.30 3.67
N PHE A 122 -14.76 4.42 2.91
CA PHE A 122 -15.39 5.66 3.33
C PHE A 122 -16.91 5.53 3.46
N LEU A 123 -17.56 4.87 2.50
CA LEU A 123 -19.01 4.60 2.56
C LEU A 123 -19.37 3.69 3.75
N CYS A 124 -18.59 2.64 4.01
CA CYS A 124 -18.78 1.80 5.19
C CYS A 124 -18.66 2.57 6.48
N ALA A 125 -17.66 3.46 6.58
CA ALA A 125 -17.45 4.30 7.77
C ALA A 125 -18.62 5.29 7.98
N LEU A 126 -19.13 5.90 6.91
CA LEU A 126 -20.30 6.78 6.97
C LEU A 126 -21.57 6.01 7.37
N CYS A 127 -21.82 4.85 6.77
CA CYS A 127 -22.98 4.03 7.07
C CYS A 127 -22.98 3.57 8.54
N GLY A 128 -21.81 3.19 9.07
CA GLY A 128 -21.63 2.86 10.49
C GLY A 128 -21.92 4.04 11.43
N LYS A 129 -21.54 5.26 11.01
CA LYS A 129 -21.79 6.48 11.79
C LYS A 129 -23.28 6.85 11.79
N THR A 130 -23.96 6.74 10.66
CA THR A 130 -25.40 7.02 10.53
C THR A 130 -26.22 6.03 11.33
N ARG A 131 -25.87 4.73 11.37
CA ARG A 131 -26.53 3.75 12.25
C ARG A 131 -26.43 4.13 13.73
N ARG A 132 -25.26 4.58 14.21
CA ARG A 132 -25.10 4.97 15.62
C ARG A 132 -26.00 6.14 16.04
N ILE A 133 -26.27 7.06 15.13
CA ILE A 133 -27.16 8.20 15.41
C ILE A 133 -28.61 7.73 15.56
N ASN A 134 -29.06 6.76 14.74
CA ASN A 134 -30.43 6.24 14.80
C ASN A 134 -30.72 5.35 16.01
N TYR A 135 -29.69 4.85 16.71
CA TYR A 135 -29.88 4.10 17.98
C TYR A 135 -29.76 4.99 19.23
N ALA A 136 -29.43 6.27 19.08
CA ALA A 136 -29.26 7.22 20.18
C ALA A 136 -30.47 8.18 20.33
N ILE A 137 -31.52 8.00 19.53
CA ILE A 137 -32.82 8.65 19.61
C ILE A 137 -33.86 7.62 20.03
#